data_5983f9dfa0b0f3fa1d313eea8c0875a3
#
_entry.id   5983f9dfa0b0f3fa1d313eea8c0875a3
#
_cell.length_a   1.000
_cell.length_b   1.000
_cell.length_c   1.000
_cell.angle_alpha   90.00
_cell.angle_beta   90.00
_cell.angle_gamma   90.00
#
_symmetry.space_group_name_H-M   'P 1'
#
loop_
_entity.id
_entity.type
_entity.pdbx_description
1 polymer ?
#
loop_
_entity_poly.entity_id
_entity_poly.type
_entity_poly.pdbx_seq_one_letter_code
_entity_poly.pdbx_strand_id
1 'polypeptide(L)'
;MELDLTGAKEYITEKYRNAGDLDFVPDDDLSSMLELLIKLDDEYLKEIDDDFYDEEVVYERFLNALNKSFDKYKTYNMRFADDYMDYMEQYLASIDAIDWE
;
A
#
# COMPACT_ATOMS: atom_id res chain seq x y z
N MET A 1 0.72 -15.76 -5.68
CA MET A 1 0.14 -14.61 -6.36
C MET A 1 1.22 -13.61 -6.72
N GLU A 2 1.26 -13.19 -7.96
CA GLU A 2 2.18 -12.15 -8.39
C GLU A 2 1.43 -10.83 -8.51
N LEU A 3 2.03 -9.76 -7.96
CA LEU A 3 1.49 -8.42 -8.12
C LEU A 3 2.20 -7.72 -9.28
N ASP A 4 1.43 -7.03 -10.10
CA ASP A 4 2.00 -6.07 -11.05
C ASP A 4 2.35 -4.81 -10.25
N LEU A 5 3.60 -4.74 -9.79
CA LEU A 5 4.03 -3.67 -8.88
C LEU A 5 3.93 -2.29 -9.54
N THR A 6 4.21 -2.21 -10.83
CA THR A 6 4.13 -0.93 -11.57
C THR A 6 2.69 -0.48 -11.72
N GLY A 7 1.81 -1.39 -12.14
CA GLY A 7 0.38 -1.08 -12.29
C GLY A 7 -0.28 -0.72 -10.98
N ALA A 8 0.04 -1.46 -9.91
CA ALA A 8 -0.48 -1.17 -8.58
C ALA A 8 -0.05 0.21 -8.11
N LYS A 9 1.23 0.54 -8.28
CA LYS A 9 1.77 1.84 -7.88
C LYS A 9 1.07 2.99 -8.61
N GLU A 10 0.90 2.87 -9.92
CA GLU A 10 0.22 3.91 -10.72
C GLU A 10 -1.23 4.09 -10.28
N TYR A 11 -1.94 2.99 -10.11
CA TYR A 11 -3.35 3.03 -9.69
C TYR A 11 -3.50 3.71 -8.33
N ILE A 12 -2.69 3.30 -7.36
CA ILE A 12 -2.77 3.80 -6.00
C ILE A 12 -2.34 5.27 -5.93
N THR A 13 -1.30 5.65 -6.68
CA THR A 13 -0.86 7.05 -6.77
C THR A 13 -2.00 7.93 -7.25
N GLU A 14 -2.70 7.51 -8.29
CA GLU A 14 -3.84 8.26 -8.82
C GLU A 14 -4.95 8.40 -7.78
N LYS A 15 -5.22 7.34 -7.02
CA LYS A 15 -6.23 7.39 -5.95
C LYS A 15 -5.87 8.41 -4.87
N TYR A 16 -4.62 8.44 -4.43
CA TYR A 16 -4.17 9.42 -3.45
C TYR A 16 -4.30 10.85 -3.97
N ARG A 17 -3.94 11.08 -5.23
CA ARG A 17 -4.03 12.42 -5.82
C ARG A 17 -5.48 12.85 -5.99
N ASN A 18 -6.36 11.94 -6.40
CA ASN A 18 -7.79 12.23 -6.54
C ASN A 18 -8.46 12.51 -5.20
N ALA A 19 -8.01 11.86 -4.14
CA ALA A 19 -8.53 12.08 -2.79
C ALA A 19 -8.15 13.46 -2.24
N GLY A 20 -6.98 13.97 -2.62
CA GLY A 20 -6.53 15.31 -2.21
C GLY A 20 -6.04 15.42 -0.78
N ASP A 21 -6.07 14.35 -0.01
CA ASP A 21 -5.71 14.38 1.43
C ASP A 21 -4.22 14.52 1.67
N LEU A 22 -3.40 14.07 0.74
CA LEU A 22 -1.95 14.07 0.87
C LEU A 22 -1.27 14.89 -0.22
N ASP A 23 -1.93 15.93 -0.70
CA ASP A 23 -1.40 16.81 -1.73
C ASP A 23 -0.10 17.52 -1.30
N PHE A 24 0.11 17.66 -0.01
CA PHE A 24 1.33 18.27 0.53
C PHE A 24 2.55 17.36 0.42
N VAL A 25 2.35 16.06 0.15
CA VAL A 25 3.46 15.10 -0.01
C VAL A 25 3.99 15.21 -1.42
N PRO A 26 5.30 15.50 -1.59
CA PRO A 26 5.90 15.55 -2.93
C PRO A 26 5.77 14.21 -3.66
N ASP A 27 5.73 14.27 -4.99
CA ASP A 27 5.59 13.07 -5.82
C ASP A 27 6.69 12.05 -5.56
N ASP A 28 7.93 12.51 -5.35
CA ASP A 28 9.06 11.62 -5.08
C ASP A 28 8.87 10.88 -3.76
N ASP A 29 8.41 11.58 -2.73
CA ASP A 29 8.15 10.96 -1.43
C ASP A 29 6.98 9.99 -1.51
N LEU A 30 5.90 10.37 -2.17
CA LEU A 30 4.74 9.50 -2.35
C LEU A 30 5.14 8.23 -3.09
N SER A 31 5.90 8.37 -4.16
CA SER A 31 6.41 7.25 -4.95
C SER A 31 7.25 6.30 -4.07
N SER A 32 8.17 6.84 -3.28
CA SER A 32 9.03 6.05 -2.40
C SER A 32 8.24 5.34 -1.30
N MET A 33 7.25 6.03 -0.71
CA MET A 33 6.39 5.43 0.30
C MET A 33 5.57 4.27 -0.27
N LEU A 34 5.03 4.44 -1.47
CA LEU A 34 4.26 3.39 -2.14
C LEU A 34 5.15 2.20 -2.50
N GLU A 35 6.34 2.45 -3.02
CA GLU A 35 7.29 1.37 -3.33
C GLU A 35 7.62 0.54 -2.09
N LEU A 36 7.81 1.22 -0.96
CA LEU A 36 8.07 0.54 0.32
C LEU A 36 6.92 -0.37 0.72
N LEU A 37 5.69 0.15 0.68
CA LEU A 37 4.51 -0.62 1.08
C LEU A 37 4.24 -1.78 0.12
N ILE A 38 4.34 -1.54 -1.18
CA ILE A 38 4.13 -2.58 -2.19
C ILE A 38 5.14 -3.70 -2.01
N LYS A 39 6.40 -3.36 -1.75
CA LYS A 39 7.45 -4.34 -1.52
C LYS A 39 7.15 -5.18 -0.28
N LEU A 40 6.75 -4.55 0.81
CA LEU A 40 6.39 -5.26 2.05
C LEU A 40 5.19 -6.18 1.84
N ASP A 41 4.20 -5.72 1.11
CA ASP A 41 3.01 -6.50 0.80
C ASP A 41 3.36 -7.72 -0.04
N ASP A 42 4.18 -7.54 -1.07
CA ASP A 42 4.65 -8.63 -1.93
C ASP A 42 5.45 -9.66 -1.11
N GLU A 43 6.35 -9.21 -0.25
CA GLU A 43 7.12 -10.09 0.63
C GLU A 43 6.22 -10.88 1.58
N TYR A 44 5.21 -10.22 2.13
CA TYR A 44 4.26 -10.88 3.03
C TYR A 44 3.45 -11.94 2.29
N LEU A 45 2.98 -11.65 1.09
CA LEU A 45 2.22 -12.61 0.28
C LEU A 45 3.05 -13.85 -0.03
N LYS A 46 4.34 -13.68 -0.29
CA LYS A 46 5.25 -14.81 -0.50
C LYS A 46 5.50 -15.59 0.78
N GLU A 47 5.56 -14.90 1.90
CA GLU A 47 5.80 -15.53 3.22
C GLU A 47 4.63 -16.41 3.65
N ILE A 48 3.40 -15.93 3.46
CA ILE A 48 2.21 -16.70 3.87
C ILE A 48 1.81 -17.75 2.87
N ASP A 49 2.29 -17.63 1.62
CA ASP A 49 1.92 -18.54 0.51
C ASP A 49 0.40 -18.65 0.39
N ASP A 50 -0.20 -19.78 0.74
CA ASP A 50 -1.64 -19.99 0.68
C ASP A 50 -2.34 -19.79 2.04
N ASP A 51 -1.60 -19.32 3.03
CA ASP A 51 -2.15 -19.06 4.35
C ASP A 51 -3.01 -17.78 4.38
N PHE A 52 -3.65 -17.60 5.52
CA PHE A 52 -4.53 -16.47 5.75
C PHE A 52 -3.76 -15.14 5.73
N TYR A 53 -4.28 -14.17 4.97
CA TYR A 53 -3.72 -12.83 4.91
C TYR A 53 -4.25 -12.03 6.11
N ASP A 54 -3.37 -11.75 7.07
CA ASP A 54 -3.71 -11.02 8.29
C ASP A 54 -3.44 -9.53 8.09
N GLU A 55 -4.49 -8.76 7.91
CA GLU A 55 -4.41 -7.32 7.67
C GLU A 55 -3.77 -6.57 8.84
N GLU A 56 -3.96 -7.02 10.07
CA GLU A 56 -3.38 -6.37 11.24
C GLU A 56 -1.85 -6.49 11.23
N VAL A 57 -1.34 -7.66 10.90
CA VAL A 57 0.11 -7.88 10.79
C VAL A 57 0.71 -7.02 9.71
N VAL A 58 0.08 -6.98 8.54
CA VAL A 58 0.54 -6.19 7.41
C VAL A 58 0.51 -4.70 7.75
N TYR A 59 -0.57 -4.24 8.36
CA TYR A 59 -0.73 -2.84 8.78
C TYR A 59 0.38 -2.41 9.72
N GLU A 60 0.70 -3.24 10.72
CA GLU A 60 1.79 -2.95 11.65
C GLU A 60 3.13 -2.87 10.94
N ARG A 61 3.40 -3.77 10.00
CA ARG A 61 4.64 -3.75 9.21
C ARG A 61 4.75 -2.47 8.40
N PHE A 62 3.65 -2.06 7.76
CA PHE A 62 3.60 -0.81 6.99
C PHE A 62 3.87 0.40 7.89
N LEU A 63 3.18 0.47 9.01
CA LEU A 63 3.29 1.61 9.92
C LEU A 63 4.70 1.72 10.50
N ASN A 64 5.28 0.61 10.93
CA ASN A 64 6.64 0.59 11.46
C ASN A 64 7.66 1.03 10.42
N ALA A 65 7.54 0.54 9.19
CA ALA A 65 8.44 0.91 8.11
C ALA A 65 8.31 2.38 7.75
N LEU A 66 7.09 2.90 7.66
CA LEU A 66 6.83 4.31 7.36
C LEU A 66 7.37 5.22 8.46
N ASN A 67 7.15 4.87 9.71
CA ASN A 67 7.63 5.67 10.83
C ASN A 67 9.15 5.69 10.91
N LYS A 68 9.80 4.62 10.46
CA LYS A 68 11.26 4.54 10.44
C LYS A 68 11.87 5.33 9.28
N SER A 69 11.31 5.19 8.09
CA SER A 69 11.87 5.77 6.86
C SER A 69 11.32 7.15 6.54
N PHE A 70 10.10 7.45 6.99
CA PHE A 70 9.39 8.70 6.68
C PHE A 70 8.81 9.31 7.95
N ASP A 71 9.62 9.44 9.00
CA ASP A 71 9.14 9.95 10.28
C ASP A 71 8.66 11.41 10.21
N LYS A 72 9.09 12.15 9.20
CA LYS A 72 8.58 13.52 8.96
C LYS A 72 7.08 13.53 8.68
N TYR A 73 6.52 12.41 8.25
CA TYR A 73 5.09 12.26 8.01
C TYR A 73 4.41 11.41 9.09
N LYS A 74 5.04 11.25 10.25
CA LYS A 74 4.59 10.35 11.31
C LYS A 74 3.10 10.51 11.65
N THR A 75 2.63 11.76 11.73
CA THR A 75 1.23 12.06 12.03
C THR A 75 0.26 11.50 10.99
N TYR A 76 0.72 11.36 9.76
CA TYR A 76 -0.11 10.92 8.63
C TYR A 76 0.12 9.47 8.22
N ASN A 77 1.15 8.81 8.76
CA ASN A 77 1.52 7.46 8.33
C ASN A 77 0.44 6.42 8.60
N MET A 78 -0.28 6.54 9.71
CA MET A 78 -1.42 5.65 10.01
C MET A 78 -2.47 5.71 8.92
N ARG A 79 -2.85 6.92 8.55
CA ARG A 79 -3.84 7.14 7.51
C ARG A 79 -3.33 6.67 6.16
N PHE A 80 -2.06 6.94 5.87
CA PHE A 80 -1.44 6.51 4.62
C PHE A 80 -1.50 4.99 4.47
N ALA A 81 -1.13 4.25 5.51
CA ALA A 81 -1.15 2.80 5.49
C ALA A 81 -2.58 2.25 5.33
N ASP A 82 -3.53 2.86 6.04
CA ASP A 82 -4.93 2.47 5.99
C ASP A 82 -5.51 2.67 4.59
N ASP A 83 -5.28 3.85 4.01
CA ASP A 83 -5.72 4.17 2.66
C ASP A 83 -5.06 3.26 1.62
N TYR A 84 -3.78 2.95 1.81
CA TYR A 84 -3.06 2.05 0.93
C TYR A 84 -3.74 0.67 0.86
N MET A 85 -4.12 0.13 2.00
CA MET A 85 -4.76 -1.19 2.05
C MET A 85 -6.09 -1.17 1.29
N ASP A 86 -6.87 -0.12 1.47
CA ASP A 86 -8.13 0.07 0.74
C ASP A 86 -7.89 0.16 -0.78
N TYR A 87 -6.93 0.97 -1.18
CA TYR A 87 -6.65 1.18 -2.61
C TYR A 87 -6.07 -0.07 -3.27
N MET A 88 -5.23 -0.81 -2.56
CA MET A 88 -4.70 -2.06 -3.07
C MET A 88 -5.82 -3.09 -3.29
N GLU A 89 -6.76 -3.18 -2.35
CA GLU A 89 -7.92 -4.05 -2.50
C GLU A 89 -8.74 -3.67 -3.73
N GLN A 90 -8.97 -2.37 -3.93
CA GLN A 90 -9.68 -1.89 -5.11
C GLN A 90 -8.94 -2.22 -6.40
N TYR A 91 -7.62 -2.08 -6.40
CA TYR A 91 -6.81 -2.41 -7.56
C TYR A 91 -6.91 -3.90 -7.91
N LEU A 92 -6.77 -4.77 -6.92
CA LEU A 92 -6.85 -6.21 -7.13
C LEU A 92 -8.23 -6.62 -7.65
N ALA A 93 -9.27 -5.97 -7.15
CA ALA A 93 -10.63 -6.20 -7.65
C ALA A 93 -10.77 -5.75 -9.11
N SER A 94 -10.15 -4.63 -9.48
CA SER A 94 -10.26 -4.06 -10.83
C SER A 94 -9.59 -4.93 -11.90
N ILE A 95 -8.58 -5.70 -11.52
CA ILE A 95 -7.88 -6.59 -12.46
C ILE A 95 -8.33 -8.06 -12.32
N ASP A 96 -9.43 -8.29 -11.61
CA ASP A 96 -9.99 -9.62 -11.37
C ASP A 96 -9.02 -10.59 -10.65
N ALA A 97 -8.06 -10.04 -9.89
CA ALA A 97 -7.16 -10.85 -9.09
C ALA A 97 -7.84 -11.42 -7.86
N ILE A 98 -8.99 -10.82 -7.47
CA ILE A 98 -9.82 -11.29 -6.38
C ILE A 98 -11.09 -11.91 -6.99
N ASP A 99 -11.37 -13.14 -6.61
CA ASP A 99 -12.57 -13.84 -7.07
C ASP A 99 -13.73 -13.48 -6.15
N TRP A 100 -14.72 -12.79 -6.70
CA TRP A 100 -15.91 -12.36 -5.96
C TRP A 100 -17.03 -13.38 -5.98
N GLU A 101 -16.88 -14.41 -6.77
CA GLU A 101 -17.87 -15.48 -6.87
C GLU A 101 -17.56 -16.58 -5.86
#